data_5d1db958bb08c2901a6983f492242e8e
#
_entry.id   5d1db958bb08c2901a6983f492242e8e
#
_cell.length_a   1.000
_cell.length_b   1.000
_cell.length_c   1.000
_cell.angle_alpha   90.00
_cell.angle_beta   90.00
_cell.angle_gamma   90.00
#
_symmetry.space_group_name_H-M   'P 1'
#
loop_
_entity.id
_entity.type
_entity.pdbx_description
1 polymer ?
#
loop_
_entity_poly.entity_id
_entity_poly.type
_entity_poly.pdbx_seq_one_letter_code
_entity_poly.pdbx_strand_id
1 'polypeptide(L)'
;PLSAVQDISLQTGGFGAEYRNARSGVINVVTKEGSKNSYSGSISFRRSPATQKHFGLSPYDPKSFWFKPFLDDEVAWTGTNNGSWDEYTQRQYPSFDGWNKISQQTMADDNPRNDLTPAGAQKLFTWEHRLNGAIKSPDVNFDIGFGGPVPFISSKLGDLRFFASALQEEDMYLYEVSRPGIKKRSFLIKITSDTKNNSKLNY
;
A
#
# COMPACT_ATOMS: atom_id res chain seq x y z
N PRO A 1 -6.92 -10.34 9.94
CA PRO A 1 -5.95 -11.39 10.27
C PRO A 1 -6.35 -12.72 9.62
N LEU A 2 -5.42 -13.40 8.96
CA LEU A 2 -5.66 -14.74 8.40
C LEU A 2 -5.86 -15.78 9.51
N SER A 3 -5.23 -15.58 10.65
CA SER A 3 -5.44 -16.40 11.85
C SER A 3 -6.88 -16.40 12.33
N ALA A 4 -7.66 -15.36 12.02
CA ALA A 4 -9.07 -15.24 12.39
C ALA A 4 -10.03 -15.96 11.45
N VAL A 5 -9.59 -16.37 10.27
CA VAL A 5 -10.46 -16.97 9.27
C VAL A 5 -10.59 -18.47 9.52
N GLN A 6 -11.83 -18.95 9.60
CA GLN A 6 -12.17 -20.36 9.70
C GLN A 6 -12.47 -20.95 8.32
N ASP A 7 -13.29 -20.24 7.55
CA ASP A 7 -13.72 -20.68 6.22
C ASP A 7 -13.99 -19.51 5.31
N ILE A 8 -13.77 -19.68 4.02
CA ILE A 8 -14.09 -18.73 2.97
C ILE A 8 -14.87 -19.45 1.89
N SER A 9 -16.11 -19.05 1.66
CA SER A 9 -16.91 -19.54 0.55
C SER A 9 -17.12 -18.46 -0.51
N LEU A 10 -16.92 -18.83 -1.77
CA LEU A 10 -17.16 -17.98 -2.92
C LEU A 10 -18.32 -18.54 -3.73
N GLN A 11 -19.37 -17.73 -3.91
CA GLN A 11 -20.50 -18.05 -4.76
C GLN A 11 -20.47 -17.11 -5.97
N THR A 12 -20.32 -17.68 -7.18
CA THR A 12 -20.18 -16.93 -8.44
C THR A 12 -21.47 -16.92 -9.29
N GLY A 13 -22.53 -17.58 -8.82
CA GLY A 13 -23.83 -17.64 -9.51
C GLY A 13 -24.89 -18.31 -8.64
N GLY A 14 -26.13 -18.31 -9.10
CA GLY A 14 -27.26 -18.92 -8.38
C GLY A 14 -27.56 -18.22 -7.05
N PHE A 15 -27.49 -16.90 -7.01
CA PHE A 15 -27.71 -16.11 -5.79
C PHE A 15 -29.14 -16.28 -5.27
N GLY A 16 -29.28 -16.60 -3.99
CA GLY A 16 -30.57 -16.57 -3.29
C GLY A 16 -31.15 -15.15 -3.19
N ALA A 17 -32.41 -15.07 -2.80
CA ALA A 17 -33.12 -13.79 -2.67
C ALA A 17 -32.44 -12.80 -1.69
N GLU A 18 -31.65 -13.31 -0.78
CA GLU A 18 -30.84 -12.54 0.19
C GLU A 18 -29.74 -11.70 -0.45
N TYR A 19 -29.27 -12.08 -1.64
CA TYR A 19 -28.15 -11.40 -2.35
C TYR A 19 -28.63 -10.62 -3.59
N ARG A 20 -29.79 -9.95 -3.50
CA ARG A 20 -30.47 -9.27 -4.63
C ARG A 20 -29.61 -8.32 -5.46
N ASN A 21 -28.53 -7.75 -4.87
CA ASN A 21 -27.67 -6.78 -5.53
C ASN A 21 -26.30 -7.35 -5.97
N ALA A 22 -26.07 -8.65 -5.79
CA ALA A 22 -24.82 -9.27 -6.21
C ALA A 22 -24.80 -9.46 -7.73
N ARG A 23 -23.85 -8.82 -8.43
CA ARG A 23 -23.72 -8.90 -9.90
C ARG A 23 -22.66 -9.89 -10.37
N SER A 24 -21.58 -10.06 -9.61
CA SER A 24 -20.41 -10.84 -10.04
C SER A 24 -20.01 -11.95 -9.06
N GLY A 25 -20.36 -11.86 -7.80
CA GLY A 25 -20.04 -12.87 -6.79
C GLY A 25 -20.30 -12.40 -5.38
N VAL A 26 -20.43 -13.37 -4.48
CA VAL A 26 -20.53 -13.17 -3.04
C VAL A 26 -19.41 -13.93 -2.36
N ILE A 27 -18.64 -13.26 -1.53
CA ILE A 27 -17.64 -13.87 -0.67
C ILE A 27 -18.18 -13.87 0.76
N ASN A 28 -18.34 -15.06 1.32
CA ASN A 28 -18.70 -15.22 2.71
C ASN A 28 -17.47 -15.66 3.51
N VAL A 29 -17.13 -14.93 4.55
CA VAL A 29 -15.98 -15.21 5.43
C VAL A 29 -16.51 -15.55 6.82
N VAL A 30 -16.24 -16.78 7.24
CA VAL A 30 -16.55 -17.25 8.60
C VAL A 30 -15.32 -17.08 9.48
N THR A 31 -15.46 -16.36 10.57
CA THR A 31 -14.39 -16.17 11.55
C THR A 31 -14.36 -17.29 12.58
N LYS A 32 -13.15 -17.63 13.05
CA LYS A 32 -12.94 -18.61 14.12
C LYS A 32 -13.65 -18.22 15.40
N GLU A 33 -14.01 -19.23 16.15
CA GLU A 33 -14.53 -19.13 17.53
C GLU A 33 -13.53 -19.82 18.47
N GLY A 34 -13.55 -19.44 19.74
CA GLY A 34 -12.83 -20.17 20.78
C GLY A 34 -13.42 -21.58 20.96
N SER A 35 -12.56 -22.53 21.31
CA SER A 35 -13.03 -23.86 21.71
C SER A 35 -13.70 -23.78 23.09
N LYS A 36 -14.66 -24.67 23.35
CA LYS A 36 -15.34 -24.79 24.65
C LYS A 36 -14.44 -25.33 25.75
N ASN A 37 -13.55 -26.26 25.39
CA ASN A 37 -12.84 -27.11 26.35
C ASN A 37 -11.33 -26.95 26.32
N SER A 38 -10.78 -26.24 25.36
CA SER A 38 -9.34 -26.11 25.19
C SER A 38 -8.93 -24.74 24.69
N TYR A 39 -7.75 -24.32 25.07
CA TYR A 39 -7.11 -23.15 24.47
C TYR A 39 -6.37 -23.56 23.21
N SER A 40 -6.45 -22.74 22.20
CA SER A 40 -5.70 -22.92 20.95
C SER A 40 -5.18 -21.56 20.47
N GLY A 41 -4.02 -21.60 19.86
CA GLY A 41 -3.43 -20.38 19.29
C GLY A 41 -2.56 -20.68 18.09
N SER A 42 -2.35 -19.67 17.29
CA SER A 42 -1.44 -19.69 16.15
C SER A 42 -0.66 -18.38 16.10
N ILE A 43 0.59 -18.48 15.73
CA ILE A 43 1.43 -17.33 15.49
C ILE A 43 2.17 -17.54 14.18
N SER A 44 2.16 -16.52 13.34
CA SER A 44 2.93 -16.47 12.10
C SER A 44 3.76 -15.19 12.11
N PHE A 45 5.05 -15.35 11.93
CA PHE A 45 5.99 -14.24 11.82
C PHE A 45 6.82 -14.40 10.56
N ARG A 46 6.78 -13.41 9.69
CA ARG A 46 7.59 -13.33 8.48
C ARG A 46 8.34 -12.02 8.46
N ARG A 47 9.62 -12.09 8.20
CA ARG A 47 10.47 -10.92 8.04
C ARG A 47 11.33 -11.09 6.79
N SER A 48 11.29 -10.10 5.91
CA SER A 48 12.21 -9.98 4.78
C SER A 48 13.20 -8.86 5.08
N PRO A 49 14.51 -9.11 5.04
CA PRO A 49 15.48 -8.05 5.31
C PRO A 49 15.36 -6.93 4.28
N ALA A 50 15.79 -5.75 4.66
CA ALA A 50 15.90 -4.64 3.74
C ALA A 50 16.89 -5.01 2.63
N THR A 51 16.39 -5.13 1.41
CA THR A 51 17.19 -5.43 0.22
C THR A 51 16.74 -4.55 -0.92
N GLN A 52 17.60 -4.39 -1.90
CA GLN A 52 17.21 -3.72 -3.13
C GLN A 52 16.09 -4.53 -3.80
N LYS A 53 14.92 -3.90 -3.97
CA LYS A 53 13.73 -4.51 -4.58
C LYS A 53 13.62 -4.26 -6.09
N HIS A 54 14.45 -3.38 -6.62
CA HIS A 54 14.51 -3.04 -8.03
C HIS A 54 15.95 -3.03 -8.53
N PHE A 55 16.21 -3.64 -9.68
CA PHE A 55 17.54 -3.84 -10.24
C PHE A 55 17.81 -3.03 -11.53
N GLY A 56 16.87 -2.20 -11.95
CA GLY A 56 17.02 -1.28 -13.07
C GLY A 56 17.37 0.14 -12.61
N LEU A 57 17.41 1.07 -13.56
CA LEU A 57 17.49 2.50 -13.24
C LEU A 57 16.26 2.92 -12.44
N SER A 58 16.49 3.64 -11.36
CA SER A 58 15.37 4.23 -10.61
C SER A 58 14.60 5.21 -11.51
N PRO A 59 13.27 5.31 -11.36
CA PRO A 59 12.50 6.37 -12.03
C PRO A 59 13.01 7.77 -11.70
N TYR A 60 13.68 7.93 -10.56
CA TYR A 60 14.27 9.19 -10.09
C TYR A 60 15.72 9.37 -10.52
N ASP A 61 16.29 8.43 -11.29
CA ASP A 61 17.62 8.59 -11.85
C ASP A 61 17.58 9.63 -12.98
N PRO A 62 18.51 10.60 -13.03
CA PRO A 62 18.56 11.60 -14.11
C PRO A 62 18.64 11.00 -15.52
N LYS A 63 19.09 9.75 -15.65
CA LYS A 63 19.15 9.02 -16.93
C LYS A 63 17.88 8.21 -17.24
N SER A 64 16.88 8.24 -16.33
CA SER A 64 15.65 7.51 -16.56
C SER A 64 14.81 8.16 -17.66
N PHE A 65 13.93 7.35 -18.26
CA PHE A 65 12.95 7.81 -19.24
C PHE A 65 12.16 9.04 -18.77
N TRP A 66 11.78 9.09 -17.49
CA TRP A 66 10.94 10.14 -16.92
C TRP A 66 11.59 11.50 -16.87
N PHE A 67 12.93 11.56 -16.81
CA PHE A 67 13.67 12.81 -16.71
C PHE A 67 14.29 13.28 -18.03
N LYS A 68 14.24 12.46 -19.07
CA LYS A 68 14.87 12.78 -20.36
C LYS A 68 14.47 14.15 -20.90
N PRO A 69 13.19 14.57 -20.96
CA PRO A 69 12.82 15.88 -21.47
C PRO A 69 13.43 17.06 -20.70
N PHE A 70 13.70 16.85 -19.41
CA PHE A 70 14.15 17.91 -18.50
C PHE A 70 15.66 18.02 -18.38
N LEU A 71 16.40 16.96 -18.77
CA LEU A 71 17.83 16.83 -18.53
C LEU A 71 18.65 16.52 -19.78
N ASP A 72 18.01 16.15 -20.90
CA ASP A 72 18.69 15.95 -22.17
C ASP A 72 19.10 17.30 -22.77
N ASP A 73 20.41 17.51 -22.98
CA ASP A 73 20.95 18.78 -23.45
C ASP A 73 20.40 19.25 -24.79
N GLU A 74 19.89 18.33 -25.63
CA GLU A 74 19.30 18.66 -26.92
C GLU A 74 17.99 19.43 -26.80
N VAL A 75 17.21 19.18 -25.76
CA VAL A 75 15.84 19.72 -25.61
C VAL A 75 15.60 20.43 -24.27
N ALA A 76 16.37 20.11 -23.24
CA ALA A 76 16.15 20.61 -21.89
C ALA A 76 16.10 22.14 -21.81
N TRP A 77 16.89 22.84 -22.61
CA TRP A 77 16.99 24.29 -22.56
C TRP A 77 15.93 25.00 -23.42
N THR A 78 15.63 24.45 -24.58
CA THR A 78 14.81 25.10 -25.63
C THR A 78 13.47 24.41 -25.87
N GLY A 79 13.22 23.29 -25.20
CA GLY A 79 11.96 22.55 -25.27
C GLY A 79 11.99 21.35 -26.21
N THR A 80 11.08 20.40 -25.99
CA THR A 80 10.96 19.17 -26.75
C THR A 80 10.51 19.37 -28.20
N ASN A 81 9.96 20.56 -28.52
CA ASN A 81 9.47 20.92 -29.86
C ASN A 81 10.49 21.77 -30.64
N ASN A 82 11.76 21.80 -30.23
CA ASN A 82 12.81 22.60 -30.86
C ASN A 82 13.35 22.01 -32.18
N GLY A 83 12.90 20.82 -32.58
CA GLY A 83 13.30 20.13 -33.80
C GLY A 83 14.54 19.23 -33.67
N SER A 84 15.15 19.13 -32.47
CA SER A 84 16.29 18.22 -32.25
C SER A 84 15.85 16.76 -32.19
N TRP A 85 14.67 16.49 -31.68
CA TRP A 85 14.09 15.16 -31.66
C TRP A 85 13.22 14.93 -32.88
N ASP A 86 13.27 13.69 -33.43
CA ASP A 86 12.35 13.26 -34.46
C ASP A 86 10.89 13.14 -33.90
N GLU A 87 9.93 13.14 -34.83
CA GLU A 87 8.51 13.10 -34.46
C GLU A 87 8.12 11.86 -33.63
N TYR A 88 8.77 10.72 -33.87
CA TYR A 88 8.51 9.49 -33.12
C TYR A 88 8.99 9.63 -31.67
N THR A 89 10.19 10.14 -31.45
CA THR A 89 10.75 10.42 -30.13
C THR A 89 9.89 11.44 -29.39
N GLN A 90 9.51 12.53 -30.04
CA GLN A 90 8.65 13.56 -29.42
C GLN A 90 7.34 12.99 -28.87
N ARG A 91 6.70 12.08 -29.60
CA ARG A 91 5.43 11.46 -29.16
C ARG A 91 5.56 10.56 -27.93
N GLN A 92 6.76 10.11 -27.58
CA GLN A 92 6.99 9.23 -26.44
C GLN A 92 7.09 9.98 -25.12
N TYR A 93 7.36 11.28 -25.17
CA TYR A 93 7.61 12.09 -24.00
C TYR A 93 6.57 13.19 -23.84
N PRO A 94 6.31 13.65 -22.61
CA PRO A 94 5.49 14.83 -22.38
C PRO A 94 6.14 16.06 -23.02
N SER A 95 5.32 16.97 -23.54
CA SER A 95 5.81 18.25 -24.05
C SER A 95 6.42 19.05 -22.90
N PHE A 96 7.57 19.62 -23.14
CA PHE A 96 8.30 20.48 -22.23
C PHE A 96 8.79 21.72 -22.96
N ASP A 97 8.54 22.89 -22.39
CA ASP A 97 8.85 24.18 -23.01
C ASP A 97 10.32 24.60 -22.94
N GLY A 98 11.10 23.88 -22.15
CA GLY A 98 12.51 24.18 -21.90
C GLY A 98 12.75 25.12 -20.71
N TRP A 99 13.86 24.94 -20.03
CA TRP A 99 14.21 25.71 -18.85
C TRP A 99 14.38 27.20 -19.10
N ASN A 100 14.81 27.59 -20.32
CA ASN A 100 14.91 29.01 -20.69
C ASN A 100 13.56 29.70 -20.64
N LYS A 101 12.53 29.08 -21.21
CA LYS A 101 11.18 29.66 -21.21
C LYS A 101 10.56 29.67 -19.81
N ILE A 102 10.72 28.59 -19.04
CA ILE A 102 10.23 28.55 -17.66
C ILE A 102 10.87 29.62 -16.80
N SER A 103 12.18 29.75 -16.86
CA SER A 103 12.91 30.80 -16.13
C SER A 103 12.45 32.20 -16.53
N GLN A 104 12.23 32.44 -17.82
CA GLN A 104 11.72 33.71 -18.30
C GLN A 104 10.31 34.02 -17.78
N GLN A 105 9.44 33.01 -17.69
CA GLN A 105 8.09 33.17 -17.17
C GLN A 105 8.09 33.46 -15.67
N THR A 106 8.91 32.75 -14.88
CA THR A 106 9.02 32.99 -13.44
C THR A 106 9.67 34.32 -13.11
N MET A 107 10.64 34.78 -13.89
CA MET A 107 11.23 36.11 -13.72
C MET A 107 10.29 37.27 -14.14
N ALA A 108 9.27 36.99 -14.94
CA ALA A 108 8.30 37.99 -15.42
C ALA A 108 7.06 38.05 -14.54
N ASP A 109 6.87 37.17 -13.57
CA ASP A 109 5.79 37.21 -12.63
C ASP A 109 6.10 38.14 -11.44
N ASP A 110 5.11 38.43 -10.59
CA ASP A 110 5.25 39.32 -9.44
C ASP A 110 5.85 38.63 -8.19
N ASN A 111 6.36 37.41 -8.32
CA ASN A 111 6.85 36.62 -7.19
C ASN A 111 8.40 36.48 -7.19
N PRO A 112 9.15 37.31 -6.49
CA PRO A 112 10.62 37.26 -6.50
C PRO A 112 11.21 35.99 -5.82
N ARG A 113 10.39 35.11 -5.27
CA ARG A 113 10.86 33.89 -4.59
C ARG A 113 11.12 32.73 -5.54
N ASN A 114 10.61 32.79 -6.76
CA ASN A 114 10.77 31.78 -7.81
C ASN A 114 11.66 32.25 -8.96
N ASP A 115 12.30 33.42 -8.85
CA ASP A 115 13.22 33.98 -9.83
C ASP A 115 14.51 33.15 -9.90
N LEU A 116 14.47 32.12 -10.71
CA LEU A 116 15.61 31.23 -10.91
C LEU A 116 16.14 31.36 -12.33
N THR A 117 17.47 31.32 -12.47
CA THR A 117 18.10 31.14 -13.77
C THR A 117 17.71 29.77 -14.35
N PRO A 118 17.76 29.55 -15.70
CA PRO A 118 17.46 28.26 -16.28
C PRO A 118 18.24 27.08 -15.64
N ALA A 119 19.53 27.29 -15.41
CA ALA A 119 20.39 26.30 -14.74
C ALA A 119 19.99 26.11 -13.25
N GLY A 120 19.57 27.18 -12.59
CA GLY A 120 19.05 27.13 -11.22
C GLY A 120 17.76 26.34 -11.13
N ALA A 121 16.82 26.57 -12.05
CA ALA A 121 15.55 25.84 -12.12
C ALA A 121 15.77 24.32 -12.40
N GLN A 122 16.63 23.98 -13.37
CA GLN A 122 16.99 22.59 -13.63
C GLN A 122 17.66 21.93 -12.43
N LYS A 123 18.55 22.63 -11.73
CA LYS A 123 19.23 22.11 -10.54
C LYS A 123 18.24 21.89 -9.38
N LEU A 124 17.30 22.81 -9.18
CA LEU A 124 16.25 22.64 -8.18
C LEU A 124 15.38 21.43 -8.50
N PHE A 125 14.93 21.31 -9.75
CA PHE A 125 14.16 20.16 -10.22
C PHE A 125 14.89 18.84 -9.97
N THR A 126 16.16 18.76 -10.33
CA THR A 126 16.99 17.56 -10.13
C THR A 126 17.17 17.25 -8.63
N TRP A 127 17.29 18.27 -7.80
CA TRP A 127 17.40 18.10 -6.35
C TRP A 127 16.11 17.63 -5.72
N GLU A 128 14.97 18.17 -6.13
CA GLU A 128 13.63 17.77 -5.62
C GLU A 128 13.29 16.33 -5.99
N HIS A 129 13.70 15.87 -7.17
CA HIS A 129 13.47 14.53 -7.68
C HIS A 129 14.64 13.57 -7.42
N ARG A 130 15.60 13.97 -6.61
CA ARG A 130 16.73 13.07 -6.31
C ARG A 130 16.27 11.79 -5.66
N LEU A 131 16.94 10.69 -5.98
CA LEU A 131 16.75 9.42 -5.30
C LEU A 131 17.10 9.58 -3.82
N ASN A 132 16.12 9.41 -2.95
CA ASN A 132 16.40 9.10 -1.56
C ASN A 132 17.00 7.70 -1.50
N GLY A 133 17.98 7.48 -0.64
CA GLY A 133 18.74 6.22 -0.58
C GLY A 133 17.86 4.98 -0.47
N ALA A 134 18.44 3.81 -0.66
CA ALA A 134 17.71 2.55 -0.57
C ALA A 134 16.99 2.39 0.78
N ILE A 135 15.78 1.85 0.75
CA ILE A 135 14.97 1.59 1.94
C ILE A 135 15.74 0.64 2.87
N LYS A 136 15.97 1.08 4.11
CA LYS A 136 16.74 0.35 5.13
C LYS A 136 15.86 -0.45 6.09
N SER A 137 14.53 -0.29 6.00
CA SER A 137 13.59 -1.01 6.85
C SER A 137 13.20 -2.35 6.25
N PRO A 138 13.08 -3.41 7.06
CA PRO A 138 12.61 -4.72 6.60
C PRO A 138 11.10 -4.71 6.34
N ASP A 139 10.62 -5.63 5.51
CA ASP A 139 9.20 -6.01 5.52
C ASP A 139 8.93 -6.91 6.72
N VAL A 140 7.81 -6.70 7.37
CA VAL A 140 7.40 -7.47 8.55
C VAL A 140 5.93 -7.83 8.43
N ASN A 141 5.64 -9.12 8.60
CA ASN A 141 4.27 -9.61 8.71
C ASN A 141 4.17 -10.43 10.00
N PHE A 142 3.26 -10.04 10.88
CA PHE A 142 3.00 -10.68 12.14
C PHE A 142 1.50 -10.93 12.25
N ASP A 143 1.09 -12.18 12.39
CA ASP A 143 -0.30 -12.61 12.56
C ASP A 143 -0.39 -13.56 13.74
N ILE A 144 -1.23 -13.22 14.72
CA ILE A 144 -1.48 -14.01 15.93
C ILE A 144 -2.97 -14.22 16.12
N GLY A 145 -3.34 -15.43 16.50
CA GLY A 145 -4.70 -15.77 16.94
C GLY A 145 -4.65 -16.63 18.17
N PHE A 146 -5.54 -16.38 19.12
CA PHE A 146 -5.68 -17.14 20.35
C PHE A 146 -7.12 -17.18 20.80
N GLY A 147 -7.59 -18.34 21.26
CA GLY A 147 -8.94 -18.50 21.76
C GLY A 147 -9.11 -19.71 22.67
N GLY A 148 -10.22 -19.71 23.37
CA GLY A 148 -10.58 -20.79 24.30
C GLY A 148 -11.73 -20.39 25.24
N PRO A 149 -12.02 -21.20 26.25
CA PRO A 149 -13.04 -20.89 27.25
C PRO A 149 -12.63 -19.66 28.10
N VAL A 150 -13.60 -18.84 28.47
CA VAL A 150 -13.32 -17.75 29.43
C VAL A 150 -13.08 -18.35 30.81
N PRO A 151 -11.93 -18.08 31.44
CA PRO A 151 -11.60 -18.69 32.73
C PRO A 151 -12.68 -18.45 33.79
N PHE A 152 -12.91 -19.43 34.63
CA PHE A 152 -13.78 -19.38 35.83
C PHE A 152 -15.28 -19.21 35.60
N ILE A 153 -15.71 -18.65 34.45
CA ILE A 153 -17.11 -18.29 34.22
C ILE A 153 -17.72 -18.99 33.00
N SER A 154 -16.93 -19.67 32.17
CA SER A 154 -17.39 -20.29 30.93
C SER A 154 -18.63 -21.16 31.12
N SER A 155 -18.58 -22.17 31.99
CA SER A 155 -19.68 -23.11 32.23
C SER A 155 -20.92 -22.45 32.83
N LYS A 156 -20.78 -21.33 33.54
CA LYS A 156 -21.91 -20.62 34.15
C LYS A 156 -22.67 -19.74 33.14
N LEU A 157 -21.97 -19.32 32.06
CA LEU A 157 -22.50 -18.40 31.06
C LEU A 157 -22.61 -19.05 29.67
N GLY A 158 -23.13 -20.30 29.62
CA GLY A 158 -23.40 -20.97 28.33
C GLY A 158 -22.14 -21.28 27.53
N ASP A 159 -21.14 -21.91 28.18
CA ASP A 159 -19.86 -22.23 27.55
C ASP A 159 -19.22 -21.00 26.89
N LEU A 160 -19.18 -19.91 27.66
CA LEU A 160 -18.62 -18.63 27.21
C LEU A 160 -17.18 -18.82 26.77
N ARG A 161 -16.89 -18.43 25.55
CA ARG A 161 -15.57 -18.59 24.92
C ARG A 161 -15.20 -17.33 24.15
N PHE A 162 -13.94 -17.14 23.95
CA PHE A 162 -13.40 -16.01 23.21
C PHE A 162 -12.44 -16.45 22.12
N PHE A 163 -12.33 -15.65 21.10
CA PHE A 163 -11.26 -15.70 20.12
C PHE A 163 -10.77 -14.27 19.86
N ALA A 164 -9.46 -14.06 19.93
CA ALA A 164 -8.83 -12.78 19.62
C ALA A 164 -7.75 -12.98 18.58
N SER A 165 -7.63 -12.05 17.64
CA SER A 165 -6.54 -12.06 16.68
C SER A 165 -6.04 -10.65 16.39
N ALA A 166 -4.75 -10.57 16.03
CA ALA A 166 -4.11 -9.34 15.62
C ALA A 166 -3.18 -9.59 14.43
N LEU A 167 -3.19 -8.65 13.49
CA LEU A 167 -2.32 -8.63 12.33
C LEU A 167 -1.58 -7.30 12.29
N GLN A 168 -0.28 -7.36 12.03
CA GLN A 168 0.53 -6.22 11.64
C GLN A 168 1.29 -6.57 10.38
N GLU A 169 1.11 -5.76 9.34
CA GLU A 169 1.83 -5.83 8.07
C GLU A 169 2.59 -4.53 7.86
N GLU A 170 3.87 -4.65 7.56
CA GLU A 170 4.71 -3.53 7.14
C GLU A 170 5.39 -3.92 5.83
N ASP A 171 4.89 -3.36 4.74
CA ASP A 171 5.40 -3.61 3.38
C ASP A 171 6.12 -2.37 2.87
N MET A 172 7.40 -2.51 2.60
CA MET A 172 8.21 -1.42 2.07
C MET A 172 8.02 -1.31 0.56
N TYR A 173 7.95 -0.07 0.06
CA TYR A 173 7.84 0.19 -1.38
C TYR A 173 9.10 -0.22 -2.13
N LEU A 174 8.96 -0.40 -3.44
CA LEU A 174 10.10 -0.58 -4.35
C LEU A 174 11.02 0.63 -4.34
N TYR A 175 10.42 1.81 -4.24
CA TYR A 175 11.09 3.10 -4.20
C TYR A 175 10.59 3.89 -3.00
N GLU A 176 11.50 4.56 -2.33
CA GLU A 176 11.15 5.49 -1.27
C GLU A 176 10.59 6.77 -1.89
N VAL A 177 9.32 7.02 -1.61
CA VAL A 177 8.64 8.29 -1.93
C VAL A 177 8.50 9.10 -0.63
N SER A 178 7.37 9.73 -0.37
CA SER A 178 7.12 10.46 0.88
C SER A 178 7.05 9.55 2.12
N ARG A 179 6.82 8.24 1.90
CA ARG A 179 6.78 7.21 2.95
C ARG A 179 7.60 6.01 2.51
N PRO A 180 8.29 5.33 3.42
CA PRO A 180 9.09 4.16 3.06
C PRO A 180 8.24 2.93 2.73
N GLY A 181 6.99 2.88 3.15
CA GLY A 181 6.12 1.74 2.95
C GLY A 181 4.71 1.93 3.51
N ILE A 182 3.96 0.85 3.53
CA ILE A 182 2.61 0.78 4.07
C ILE A 182 2.65 -0.02 5.37
N LYS A 183 1.96 0.49 6.40
CA LYS A 183 1.73 -0.21 7.67
C LYS A 183 0.24 -0.44 7.82
N LYS A 184 -0.15 -1.71 7.98
CA LYS A 184 -1.52 -2.12 8.26
C LYS A 184 -1.58 -2.80 9.61
N ARG A 185 -2.62 -2.51 10.37
CA ARG A 185 -2.93 -3.19 11.64
C ARG A 185 -4.40 -3.54 11.65
N SER A 186 -4.70 -4.75 12.10
CA SER A 186 -6.06 -5.24 12.22
C SER A 186 -6.20 -6.05 13.49
N PHE A 187 -7.33 -5.87 14.16
CA PHE A 187 -7.69 -6.60 15.37
C PHE A 187 -9.08 -7.18 15.18
N LEU A 188 -9.29 -8.36 15.73
CA LEU A 188 -10.60 -8.98 15.84
C LEU A 188 -10.71 -9.62 17.22
N ILE A 189 -11.83 -9.37 17.87
CA ILE A 189 -12.23 -10.06 19.09
C ILE A 189 -13.64 -10.59 18.88
N LYS A 190 -13.86 -11.85 19.16
CA LYS A 190 -15.16 -12.50 19.10
C LYS A 190 -15.41 -13.21 20.41
N ILE A 191 -16.58 -12.97 20.98
CA ILE A 191 -17.07 -13.66 22.19
C ILE A 191 -18.30 -14.46 21.77
N THR A 192 -18.38 -15.71 22.18
CA THR A 192 -19.47 -16.60 21.84
C THR A 192 -19.99 -17.28 23.10
N SER A 193 -21.31 -17.35 23.23
CA SER A 193 -22.02 -18.06 24.28
C SER A 193 -23.15 -18.90 23.70
N ASP A 194 -23.36 -20.09 24.19
CA ASP A 194 -24.47 -20.94 23.78
C ASP A 194 -25.70 -20.68 24.71
N THR A 195 -26.86 -20.51 24.09
CA THR A 195 -28.12 -20.37 24.87
C THR A 195 -28.77 -21.73 25.10
N LYS A 196 -29.65 -21.80 26.11
CA LYS A 196 -30.35 -23.03 26.48
C LYS A 196 -31.17 -23.65 25.33
N ASN A 197 -31.47 -22.89 24.27
CA ASN A 197 -32.25 -23.31 23.10
C ASN A 197 -31.39 -23.70 21.90
N ASN A 198 -30.18 -24.14 22.10
CA ASN A 198 -29.20 -24.48 21.02
C ASN A 198 -28.89 -23.33 20.05
N SER A 199 -29.15 -22.10 20.44
CA SER A 199 -28.81 -20.91 19.69
C SER A 199 -27.49 -20.36 20.19
N LYS A 200 -26.69 -19.79 19.27
CA LYS A 200 -25.41 -19.12 19.60
C LYS A 200 -25.62 -17.61 19.59
N LEU A 201 -25.05 -16.93 20.58
CA LEU A 201 -24.89 -15.49 20.60
C LEU A 201 -23.42 -15.15 20.32
N ASN A 202 -23.20 -14.28 19.35
CA ASN A 202 -21.89 -13.76 18.99
C ASN A 202 -21.87 -12.25 19.26
N TYR A 203 -20.82 -11.77 19.88
CA TYR A 203 -20.59 -10.38 20.23
C TYR A 203 -19.26 -9.89 19.67
#